data_53e5de94ae6c9ada101dd4588bbd6049
#
_entry.id   53e5de94ae6c9ada101dd4588bbd6049
#
_cell.length_a   1.000
_cell.length_b   1.000
_cell.length_c   1.000
_cell.angle_alpha   90.00
_cell.angle_beta   90.00
_cell.angle_gamma   90.00
#
_symmetry.space_group_name_H-M   'P 1'
#
loop_
_entity.id
_entity.type
_entity.pdbx_description
1 polymer ?
#
loop_
_entity_poly.entity_id
_entity_poly.type
_entity_poly.pdbx_seq_one_letter_code
_entity_poly.pdbx_strand_id
1 'polypeptide(L)'
;MKKFSRKIAAAAALAITVSCCMTGCFNNTGSGSGSGSSGGNSETVLRVGYTQEPSSFDPADFTIVAATLTGYDCYDTLLNFSHDGTTVEPALAESWEQVDDTTYTYKIRQGVKFSDGNEMTMDDVLYSLNRVTEDNYYMSYLFANVDSFEADNDTWTLTVHLKQPDSSWQYVPATSACTIVEKSVTEEQGDKYGTADGKTVGTGPYKLSSWSSGSEIVLEKNENWWGDPDTLDIDKVEYYVIEDESALALAANGGQIDFVEGMSNSVMSVYQSCQNFNILSCEGTTSNYIAFNTASKPFDDEWARKAVAYCIDRSQITTTIGGDYAKQSAVVPMSESMMYMDKDKWDSTIAESDVYTQDYDKVKECLAKSKYPDGFEFDFYTTSQTQKQAELLKSMVDASGSITMNLVEVPDSDIFSYMFGYKTKDNGERYYNAVGTYMMSDFLDPMGMLKTLYAGSNACEGGTNETLWSSTEADGLLDKAAQTTDDAEKMGYYTDAYKIFADECPYIGLYTSSDVYAVSDKFTYDPSPMFWYNFSYADVHVAK
;
A
#
# COMPACT_ATOMS: atom_id res chain seq x y z
N MET A 1 -14.63 13.29 13.21
CA MET A 1 -15.81 12.59 12.64
C MET A 1 -16.83 13.48 11.90
N LYS A 2 -17.04 14.76 12.20
CA LYS A 2 -18.01 15.60 11.47
C LYS A 2 -17.47 16.29 10.19
N LYS A 3 -16.17 16.28 9.92
CA LYS A 3 -15.56 16.92 8.72
C LYS A 3 -15.41 15.98 7.51
N PHE A 4 -15.31 14.66 7.73
CA PHE A 4 -15.13 13.68 6.66
C PHE A 4 -16.36 13.56 5.73
N SER A 5 -17.57 13.73 6.25
CA SER A 5 -18.80 13.59 5.46
C SER A 5 -19.14 14.77 4.54
N ARG A 6 -18.37 15.86 4.53
CA ARG A 6 -18.66 17.05 3.71
C ARG A 6 -17.82 17.21 2.44
N LYS A 7 -16.69 16.49 2.30
CA LYS A 7 -15.80 16.61 1.12
C LYS A 7 -16.15 15.64 -0.04
N ILE A 8 -16.93 14.58 0.18
CA ILE A 8 -17.27 13.58 -0.85
C ILE A 8 -18.48 13.98 -1.74
N ALA A 9 -19.21 15.04 -1.42
CA ALA A 9 -20.47 15.39 -2.10
C ALA A 9 -20.35 16.42 -3.24
N ALA A 10 -19.15 16.82 -3.68
CA ALA A 10 -18.99 17.95 -4.63
C ALA A 10 -18.41 17.61 -6.01
N ALA A 11 -18.21 16.34 -6.35
CA ALA A 11 -17.59 15.95 -7.64
C ALA A 11 -18.51 15.16 -8.58
N ALA A 12 -19.80 15.46 -8.62
CA ALA A 12 -20.72 14.86 -9.59
C ALA A 12 -21.61 15.93 -10.21
N ALA A 13 -21.14 16.66 -11.21
CA ALA A 13 -21.93 17.25 -12.30
C ALA A 13 -21.06 18.21 -13.14
N LEU A 14 -20.47 17.78 -14.25
CA LEU A 14 -20.57 18.48 -15.54
C LEU A 14 -19.89 17.63 -16.63
N ALA A 15 -20.67 16.84 -17.33
CA ALA A 15 -20.31 16.30 -18.62
C ALA A 15 -21.18 17.00 -19.66
N ILE A 16 -20.64 17.88 -20.47
CA ILE A 16 -21.19 18.23 -21.81
C ILE A 16 -20.05 18.72 -22.70
N THR A 17 -19.73 17.87 -23.70
CA THR A 17 -19.31 18.14 -25.09
C THR A 17 -18.58 19.44 -25.42
N VAL A 18 -17.33 19.32 -25.89
CA VAL A 18 -16.90 19.99 -27.11
C VAL A 18 -15.93 19.06 -27.87
N SER A 19 -16.43 18.50 -28.96
CA SER A 19 -15.64 17.96 -30.08
C SER A 19 -15.18 19.13 -30.93
N CYS A 20 -13.86 19.33 -31.04
CA CYS A 20 -13.31 20.07 -32.20
C CYS A 20 -11.84 19.72 -32.43
N CYS A 21 -11.60 19.27 -33.61
CA CYS A 21 -10.36 18.96 -34.29
C CYS A 21 -9.18 19.89 -33.97
N MET A 22 -8.06 19.29 -33.58
CA MET A 22 -6.74 19.90 -33.84
C MET A 22 -5.83 18.88 -34.53
N THR A 23 -5.83 18.93 -35.83
CA THR A 23 -4.73 18.48 -36.66
C THR A 23 -3.61 19.51 -36.57
N GLY A 24 -2.63 19.24 -35.72
CA GLY A 24 -1.38 20.01 -35.64
C GLY A 24 -0.27 19.28 -36.39
N CYS A 25 0.08 19.79 -37.57
CA CYS A 25 1.19 19.31 -38.37
C CYS A 25 2.52 19.56 -37.67
N PHE A 26 3.26 18.52 -37.37
CA PHE A 26 4.69 18.63 -37.10
C PHE A 26 5.44 18.74 -38.42
N ASN A 27 5.93 19.93 -38.74
CA ASN A 27 6.84 20.19 -39.83
C ASN A 27 8.27 19.83 -39.42
N ASN A 28 8.76 18.77 -39.99
CA ASN A 28 10.18 18.41 -39.97
C ASN A 28 10.83 19.04 -41.23
N THR A 29 11.61 20.09 -41.06
CA THR A 29 12.50 20.59 -42.14
C THR A 29 13.74 21.22 -41.51
N GLY A 30 14.90 20.72 -41.91
CA GLY A 30 16.04 21.58 -42.05
C GLY A 30 17.37 21.05 -41.60
N SER A 31 18.06 20.33 -42.48
CA SER A 31 19.50 20.19 -42.46
C SER A 31 20.19 21.55 -42.41
N GLY A 32 21.06 21.75 -41.44
CA GLY A 32 21.95 22.87 -41.34
C GLY A 32 23.20 22.51 -40.57
N SER A 33 24.29 22.19 -41.25
CA SER A 33 25.61 22.02 -40.69
C SER A 33 26.07 23.30 -39.98
N GLY A 34 26.38 23.19 -38.71
CA GLY A 34 27.02 24.23 -37.93
C GLY A 34 27.74 23.61 -36.74
N SER A 35 29.06 23.34 -36.88
CA SER A 35 29.91 22.97 -35.79
C SER A 35 29.99 24.10 -34.76
N GLY A 36 29.52 23.86 -33.58
CA GLY A 36 29.66 24.68 -32.40
C GLY A 36 29.60 23.76 -31.19
N SER A 37 30.78 23.32 -30.73
CA SER A 37 30.97 22.61 -29.45
C SER A 37 30.60 23.57 -28.33
N SER A 38 29.44 23.42 -27.78
CA SER A 38 29.16 23.82 -26.41
C SER A 38 28.57 22.56 -25.75
N GLY A 39 29.35 21.94 -24.86
CA GLY A 39 28.88 20.85 -24.03
C GLY A 39 27.84 21.37 -23.04
N GLY A 40 26.61 21.43 -23.47
CA GLY A 40 25.46 21.47 -22.58
C GLY A 40 25.04 20.01 -22.39
N ASN A 41 25.11 19.48 -21.17
CA ASN A 41 24.41 18.25 -20.83
C ASN A 41 22.95 18.46 -21.25
N SER A 42 22.43 17.60 -22.10
CA SER A 42 20.98 17.57 -22.36
C SER A 42 20.32 17.08 -21.07
N GLU A 43 19.33 17.83 -20.60
CA GLU A 43 18.50 17.46 -19.45
C GLU A 43 17.97 16.03 -19.61
N THR A 44 18.16 15.20 -18.59
CA THR A 44 17.65 13.83 -18.56
C THR A 44 16.22 13.83 -18.02
N VAL A 45 15.27 13.51 -18.88
CA VAL A 45 13.84 13.48 -18.52
C VAL A 45 13.33 12.04 -18.47
N LEU A 46 12.72 11.67 -17.34
CA LEU A 46 11.98 10.43 -17.18
C LEU A 46 10.48 10.71 -17.35
N ARG A 47 9.86 10.06 -18.31
CA ARG A 47 8.41 10.20 -18.57
C ARG A 47 7.67 9.01 -17.95
N VAL A 48 6.90 9.29 -16.90
CA VAL A 48 6.14 8.31 -16.14
C VAL A 48 4.68 8.35 -16.57
N GLY A 49 4.06 7.21 -16.75
CA GLY A 49 2.63 7.12 -17.04
C GLY A 49 1.88 6.36 -15.95
N TYR A 50 0.73 6.91 -15.54
CA TYR A 50 -0.14 6.28 -14.57
C TYR A 50 -1.62 6.51 -14.88
N THR A 51 -2.49 5.63 -14.40
CA THR A 51 -3.94 5.68 -14.70
C THR A 51 -4.74 6.57 -13.77
N GLN A 52 -4.13 7.03 -12.68
CA GLN A 52 -4.79 7.86 -11.67
C GLN A 52 -3.96 9.09 -11.34
N GLU A 53 -4.63 10.21 -11.10
CA GLU A 53 -4.01 11.41 -10.55
C GLU A 53 -3.89 11.27 -9.03
N PRO A 54 -2.75 11.69 -8.41
CA PRO A 54 -2.66 11.78 -6.96
C PRO A 54 -3.71 12.75 -6.41
N SER A 55 -4.36 12.37 -5.32
CA SER A 55 -5.34 13.22 -4.66
C SER A 55 -4.70 14.40 -3.92
N SER A 56 -3.48 14.20 -3.43
CA SER A 56 -2.72 15.16 -2.63
C SER A 56 -1.24 14.78 -2.64
N PHE A 57 -0.37 15.77 -2.49
CA PHE A 57 1.04 15.65 -2.12
C PHE A 57 1.27 15.88 -0.62
N ASP A 58 0.21 15.99 0.19
CA ASP A 58 0.34 16.01 1.63
C ASP A 58 0.65 14.59 2.13
N PRO A 59 1.84 14.32 2.72
CA PRO A 59 2.23 12.97 3.11
C PRO A 59 1.33 12.35 4.18
N ALA A 60 0.63 13.17 4.96
CA ALA A 60 -0.34 12.68 5.94
C ALA A 60 -1.63 12.12 5.30
N ASP A 61 -1.90 12.50 4.05
CA ASP A 61 -3.08 12.08 3.25
C ASP A 61 -2.71 11.10 2.11
N PHE A 62 -1.56 10.44 2.14
CA PHE A 62 -1.19 9.43 1.15
C PHE A 62 -2.09 8.19 1.26
N THR A 63 -3.15 8.15 0.48
CA THR A 63 -4.18 7.10 0.53
C THR A 63 -4.22 6.24 -0.72
N ILE A 64 -3.53 6.62 -1.78
CA ILE A 64 -3.50 5.90 -3.05
C ILE A 64 -2.08 5.82 -3.61
N VAL A 65 -1.83 4.79 -4.40
CA VAL A 65 -0.51 4.49 -5.02
C VAL A 65 0.03 5.69 -5.80
N ALA A 66 -0.81 6.39 -6.57
CA ALA A 66 -0.37 7.56 -7.33
C ALA A 66 0.19 8.68 -6.44
N ALA A 67 -0.38 8.93 -5.26
CA ALA A 67 0.14 9.92 -4.32
C ALA A 67 1.49 9.49 -3.74
N THR A 68 1.64 8.19 -3.45
CA THR A 68 2.88 7.60 -2.97
C THR A 68 3.99 7.73 -4.01
N LEU A 69 3.77 7.28 -5.24
CA LEU A 69 4.78 7.28 -6.30
C LEU A 69 5.28 8.68 -6.70
N THR A 70 4.46 9.72 -6.53
CA THR A 70 4.86 11.09 -6.87
C THR A 70 5.30 11.90 -5.66
N GLY A 71 4.75 11.60 -4.48
CA GLY A 71 4.91 12.41 -3.29
C GLY A 71 6.16 12.09 -2.48
N TYR A 72 6.58 10.82 -2.41
CA TYR A 72 7.74 10.43 -1.61
C TYR A 72 9.03 11.14 -2.06
N ASP A 73 9.24 11.30 -3.36
CA ASP A 73 10.42 11.99 -3.87
C ASP A 73 10.51 13.48 -3.45
N CYS A 74 9.42 14.08 -2.99
CA CYS A 74 9.42 15.45 -2.49
C CYS A 74 9.78 15.55 -1.00
N TYR A 75 9.81 14.43 -0.27
CA TYR A 75 9.97 14.40 1.18
C TYR A 75 11.00 13.37 1.62
N ASP A 76 11.39 13.43 2.88
CA ASP A 76 12.10 12.36 3.58
C ASP A 76 11.36 12.01 4.87
N THR A 77 11.55 10.78 5.32
CA THR A 77 11.09 10.25 6.61
C THR A 77 12.23 10.29 7.64
N LEU A 78 11.94 9.95 8.89
CA LEU A 78 12.99 9.86 9.91
C LEU A 78 14.02 8.77 9.60
N LEU A 79 13.57 7.62 9.14
CA LEU A 79 14.39 6.49 8.69
C LEU A 79 13.89 6.03 7.31
N ASN A 80 14.70 5.30 6.56
CA ASN A 80 14.28 4.58 5.36
C ASN A 80 14.24 3.08 5.64
N PHE A 81 13.49 2.30 4.87
CA PHE A 81 13.68 0.87 4.82
C PHE A 81 14.97 0.53 4.06
N SER A 82 15.66 -0.55 4.45
CA SER A 82 16.66 -1.17 3.59
C SER A 82 16.04 -1.60 2.26
N HIS A 83 16.85 -1.77 1.22
CA HIS A 83 16.34 -2.14 -0.11
C HIS A 83 15.51 -3.45 -0.08
N ASP A 84 15.91 -4.43 0.74
CA ASP A 84 15.16 -5.68 0.92
C ASP A 84 13.96 -5.56 1.89
N GLY A 85 13.76 -4.40 2.49
CA GLY A 85 12.64 -4.11 3.40
C GLY A 85 12.72 -4.74 4.79
N THR A 86 13.77 -5.50 5.09
CA THR A 86 13.85 -6.29 6.35
C THR A 86 14.34 -5.49 7.54
N THR A 87 15.04 -4.39 7.30
CA THR A 87 15.61 -3.49 8.32
C THR A 87 15.35 -2.02 7.97
N VAL A 88 15.72 -1.12 8.86
CA VAL A 88 15.65 0.33 8.63
C VAL A 88 17.05 0.94 8.63
N GLU A 89 17.22 2.02 7.87
CA GLU A 89 18.46 2.73 7.64
C GLU A 89 18.32 4.22 7.99
N PRO A 90 19.43 4.95 8.28
CA PRO A 90 19.40 6.38 8.56
C PRO A 90 18.86 7.20 7.38
N ALA A 91 17.98 8.18 7.69
CA ALA A 91 17.55 9.22 6.75
C ALA A 91 17.66 10.60 7.44
N LEU A 92 16.54 11.28 7.76
CA LEU A 92 16.60 12.52 8.54
C LEU A 92 17.07 12.28 9.98
N ALA A 93 16.92 11.08 10.52
CA ALA A 93 17.63 10.65 11.71
C ALA A 93 18.96 9.98 11.34
N GLU A 94 20.10 10.51 11.84
CA GLU A 94 21.44 9.96 11.60
C GLU A 94 21.68 8.65 12.35
N SER A 95 20.98 8.47 13.48
CA SER A 95 21.02 7.27 14.32
C SER A 95 19.81 7.25 15.24
N TRP A 96 19.51 6.06 15.76
CA TRP A 96 18.45 5.85 16.75
C TRP A 96 18.88 4.81 17.79
N GLU A 97 18.19 4.83 18.93
CA GLU A 97 18.43 3.89 20.03
C GLU A 97 17.09 3.58 20.72
N GLN A 98 16.83 2.33 20.98
CA GLN A 98 15.82 1.90 21.94
C GLN A 98 16.42 1.99 23.36
N VAL A 99 16.01 3.00 24.12
CA VAL A 99 16.54 3.29 25.46
C VAL A 99 16.01 2.30 26.51
N ASP A 100 14.73 1.96 26.36
CA ASP A 100 14.02 0.94 27.14
C ASP A 100 12.85 0.36 26.32
N ASP A 101 12.05 -0.50 26.92
CA ASP A 101 10.96 -1.22 26.23
C ASP A 101 9.91 -0.30 25.58
N THR A 102 9.81 0.96 26.01
CA THR A 102 8.81 1.93 25.56
C THR A 102 9.39 3.27 25.09
N THR A 103 10.71 3.44 25.12
CA THR A 103 11.35 4.73 24.83
C THR A 103 12.38 4.57 23.71
N TYR A 104 12.21 5.36 22.66
CA TYR A 104 13.13 5.44 21.52
C TYR A 104 13.66 6.86 21.36
N THR A 105 14.94 7.00 21.04
CA THR A 105 15.57 8.29 20.72
C THR A 105 16.12 8.28 19.30
N TYR A 106 15.98 9.42 18.63
CA TYR A 106 16.45 9.63 17.25
C TYR A 106 17.31 10.89 17.22
N LYS A 107 18.53 10.76 16.72
CA LYS A 107 19.43 11.88 16.50
C LYS A 107 19.14 12.52 15.16
N ILE A 108 18.54 13.68 15.14
CA ILE A 108 18.10 14.37 13.92
C ILE A 108 19.27 15.10 13.26
N ARG A 109 19.37 14.97 11.93
CA ARG A 109 20.38 15.61 11.08
C ARG A 109 20.22 17.12 11.11
N GLN A 110 21.35 17.84 11.29
CA GLN A 110 21.38 19.30 11.29
C GLN A 110 21.73 19.84 9.89
N GLY A 111 21.27 21.06 9.59
CA GLY A 111 21.57 21.74 8.34
C GLY A 111 20.82 21.21 7.12
N VAL A 112 19.81 20.34 7.34
CA VAL A 112 18.87 19.94 6.29
C VAL A 112 18.05 21.15 5.87
N LYS A 113 17.83 21.28 4.55
CA LYS A 113 16.99 22.35 3.99
C LYS A 113 15.77 21.77 3.31
N PHE A 114 14.69 22.52 3.41
CA PHE A 114 13.54 22.31 2.57
C PHE A 114 13.80 22.78 1.13
N SER A 115 12.95 22.35 0.20
CA SER A 115 13.09 22.66 -1.23
C SER A 115 12.98 24.16 -1.54
N ASP A 116 12.40 24.96 -0.67
CA ASP A 116 12.35 26.42 -0.77
C ASP A 116 13.59 27.14 -0.19
N GLY A 117 14.53 26.38 0.42
CA GLY A 117 15.80 26.85 0.97
C GLY A 117 15.79 27.17 2.46
N ASN A 118 14.66 27.09 3.15
CA ASN A 118 14.57 27.25 4.60
C ASN A 118 15.22 26.04 5.31
N GLU A 119 15.87 26.29 6.47
CA GLU A 119 16.46 25.20 7.27
C GLU A 119 15.36 24.49 8.07
N MET A 120 15.39 23.15 8.06
CA MET A 120 14.56 22.30 8.91
C MET A 120 14.94 22.51 10.39
N THR A 121 13.95 22.58 11.24
CA THR A 121 14.11 22.75 12.69
C THR A 121 13.49 21.58 13.46
N MET A 122 13.83 21.44 14.74
CA MET A 122 13.18 20.46 15.61
C MET A 122 11.69 20.75 15.83
N ASP A 123 11.28 22.03 15.65
CA ASP A 123 9.86 22.41 15.67
C ASP A 123 9.10 21.85 14.47
N ASP A 124 9.74 21.78 13.29
CA ASP A 124 9.15 21.14 12.11
C ASP A 124 9.00 19.63 12.32
N VAL A 125 10.03 18.98 12.89
CA VAL A 125 9.98 17.54 13.22
C VAL A 125 8.83 17.25 14.19
N LEU A 126 8.76 17.97 15.31
CA LEU A 126 7.73 17.75 16.31
C LEU A 126 6.31 18.07 15.78
N TYR A 127 6.19 19.16 14.99
CA TYR A 127 4.94 19.53 14.34
C TYR A 127 4.43 18.44 13.40
N SER A 128 5.32 17.92 12.55
CA SER A 128 4.95 16.89 11.56
C SER A 128 4.37 15.64 12.21
N LEU A 129 4.99 15.14 13.27
CA LEU A 129 4.53 13.95 13.98
C LEU A 129 3.22 14.21 14.75
N ASN A 130 3.13 15.32 15.49
CA ASN A 130 1.91 15.65 16.23
C ASN A 130 0.72 15.90 15.30
N ARG A 131 0.95 16.55 14.15
CA ARG A 131 -0.07 16.80 13.14
C ARG A 131 -0.79 15.53 12.71
N VAL A 132 -0.05 14.44 12.47
CA VAL A 132 -0.64 13.15 12.05
C VAL A 132 -1.58 12.60 13.12
N THR A 133 -1.25 12.76 14.42
CA THR A 133 -2.10 12.29 15.52
C THR A 133 -3.30 13.20 15.79
N GLU A 134 -3.10 14.52 15.76
CA GLU A 134 -4.12 15.51 16.16
C GLU A 134 -5.24 15.63 15.13
N ASP A 135 -4.94 15.57 13.85
CA ASP A 135 -5.89 15.80 12.77
C ASP A 135 -6.58 14.53 12.25
N ASN A 136 -6.31 13.35 12.82
CA ASN A 136 -6.84 12.05 12.39
C ASN A 136 -6.62 11.78 10.90
N TYR A 137 -5.41 12.00 10.44
CA TYR A 137 -5.00 11.62 9.09
C TYR A 137 -4.98 10.09 8.90
N TYR A 138 -4.95 9.67 7.64
CA TYR A 138 -5.02 8.25 7.30
C TYR A 138 -3.97 7.41 8.05
N MET A 139 -2.72 7.90 8.14
CA MET A 139 -1.62 7.17 8.79
C MET A 139 -1.62 7.25 10.34
N SER A 140 -2.59 7.92 10.96
CA SER A 140 -2.65 8.09 12.42
C SER A 140 -2.74 6.77 13.20
N TYR A 141 -3.21 5.69 12.57
CA TYR A 141 -3.28 4.37 13.20
C TYR A 141 -1.90 3.81 13.59
N LEU A 142 -0.83 4.17 12.85
CA LEU A 142 0.54 3.77 13.17
C LEU A 142 1.04 4.38 14.49
N PHE A 143 0.45 5.51 14.90
CA PHE A 143 0.76 6.17 16.17
C PHE A 143 -0.21 5.81 17.31
N ALA A 144 -1.08 4.83 17.13
CA ALA A 144 -2.05 4.43 18.15
C ALA A 144 -1.41 4.06 19.51
N ASN A 145 -0.19 3.49 19.47
CA ASN A 145 0.59 3.13 20.66
C ASN A 145 1.53 4.26 21.14
N VAL A 146 1.61 5.41 20.47
CA VAL A 146 2.44 6.54 20.92
C VAL A 146 1.73 7.27 22.05
N ASP A 147 2.47 7.54 23.14
CA ASP A 147 2.04 8.37 24.26
C ASP A 147 2.42 9.84 24.01
N SER A 148 3.68 10.10 23.65
CA SER A 148 4.17 11.44 23.37
C SER A 148 5.41 11.48 22.47
N PHE A 149 5.61 12.63 21.83
CA PHE A 149 6.84 13.04 21.16
C PHE A 149 7.46 14.21 21.90
N GLU A 150 8.77 14.17 22.15
CA GLU A 150 9.52 15.24 22.78
C GLU A 150 10.74 15.62 21.92
N ALA A 151 11.02 16.90 21.79
CA ALA A 151 12.16 17.41 21.03
C ALA A 151 13.11 18.21 21.92
N ASP A 152 14.39 17.87 21.86
CA ASP A 152 15.48 18.64 22.49
C ASP A 152 16.25 19.40 21.40
N ASN A 153 16.02 20.73 21.37
CA ASN A 153 16.65 21.63 20.39
C ASN A 153 18.16 21.78 20.57
N ASP A 154 18.68 21.63 21.81
CA ASP A 154 20.10 21.78 22.09
C ASP A 154 20.88 20.55 21.59
N THR A 155 20.34 19.39 21.76
CA THR A 155 20.95 18.12 21.37
C THR A 155 20.47 17.59 20.01
N TRP A 156 19.45 18.20 19.40
CA TRP A 156 18.79 17.70 18.19
C TRP A 156 18.35 16.25 18.33
N THR A 157 17.67 15.95 19.42
CA THR A 157 17.19 14.62 19.74
C THR A 157 15.68 14.63 19.83
N LEU A 158 15.03 13.77 19.05
CA LEU A 158 13.63 13.42 19.18
C LEU A 158 13.54 12.21 20.10
N THR A 159 12.68 12.27 21.12
CA THR A 159 12.32 11.15 21.99
C THR A 159 10.86 10.76 21.73
N VAL A 160 10.63 9.48 21.55
CA VAL A 160 9.29 8.89 21.37
C VAL A 160 9.00 7.99 22.55
N HIS A 161 7.87 8.23 23.21
CA HIS A 161 7.36 7.40 24.30
C HIS A 161 6.15 6.59 23.82
N LEU A 162 6.20 5.28 24.00
CA LEU A 162 5.10 4.36 23.71
C LEU A 162 4.30 4.07 24.99
N LYS A 163 2.99 3.83 24.83
CA LYS A 163 2.08 3.43 25.94
C LYS A 163 2.41 2.06 26.49
N GLN A 164 2.92 1.17 25.63
CA GLN A 164 3.32 -0.21 25.97
C GLN A 164 4.42 -0.67 25.01
N PRO A 165 5.21 -1.69 25.37
CA PRO A 165 6.23 -2.24 24.47
C PRO A 165 5.65 -2.64 23.12
N ASP A 166 6.36 -2.28 22.04
CA ASP A 166 5.98 -2.64 20.67
C ASP A 166 7.22 -2.77 19.79
N SER A 167 7.65 -4.00 19.56
CA SER A 167 8.84 -4.29 18.74
C SER A 167 8.66 -3.93 17.26
N SER A 168 7.42 -3.71 16.79
CA SER A 168 7.16 -3.25 15.42
C SER A 168 7.37 -1.74 15.25
N TRP A 169 7.44 -0.98 16.36
CA TRP A 169 7.71 0.45 16.31
C TRP A 169 8.98 0.81 15.54
N GLN A 170 10.00 -0.06 15.55
CA GLN A 170 11.26 0.18 14.84
C GLN A 170 11.07 0.48 13.34
N TYR A 171 9.99 0.01 12.72
CA TYR A 171 9.69 0.20 11.29
C TYR A 171 8.88 1.46 11.02
N VAL A 172 8.06 1.92 11.99
CA VAL A 172 7.15 3.06 11.82
C VAL A 172 7.88 4.35 11.40
N PRO A 173 9.09 4.67 11.90
CA PRO A 173 9.84 5.86 11.48
C PRO A 173 10.26 5.89 10.00
N ALA A 174 10.18 4.77 9.29
CA ALA A 174 10.44 4.67 7.85
C ALA A 174 9.16 4.75 6.99
N THR A 175 8.00 4.92 7.62
CA THR A 175 6.71 5.05 6.92
C THR A 175 6.33 6.52 6.70
N SER A 176 5.34 6.78 5.84
CA SER A 176 4.84 8.14 5.59
C SER A 176 4.30 8.87 6.82
N ALA A 177 3.93 8.14 7.88
CA ALA A 177 3.55 8.75 9.16
C ALA A 177 4.66 9.62 9.78
N CYS A 178 5.92 9.29 9.50
CA CYS A 178 7.09 10.01 10.02
C CYS A 178 7.77 10.91 8.96
N THR A 179 7.04 11.33 7.95
CA THR A 179 7.48 12.32 6.95
C THR A 179 7.51 13.72 7.55
N ILE A 180 8.60 14.46 7.28
CA ILE A 180 8.78 15.81 7.83
C ILE A 180 8.35 16.86 6.81
N VAL A 181 7.46 17.76 7.25
CA VAL A 181 6.95 18.89 6.46
C VAL A 181 7.35 20.21 7.11
N GLU A 182 7.45 21.28 6.32
CA GLU A 182 7.71 22.61 6.83
C GLU A 182 6.46 23.18 7.52
N LYS A 183 6.54 23.38 8.83
CA LYS A 183 5.45 23.87 9.67
C LYS A 183 4.87 25.18 9.14
N SER A 184 5.73 26.16 8.84
CA SER A 184 5.31 27.50 8.44
C SER A 184 4.49 27.49 7.15
N VAL A 185 4.92 26.68 6.16
CA VAL A 185 4.23 26.54 4.88
C VAL A 185 2.94 25.75 5.05
N THR A 186 2.96 24.68 5.81
CA THR A 186 1.79 23.83 6.05
C THR A 186 0.68 24.61 6.77
N GLU A 187 1.03 25.39 7.80
CA GLU A 187 0.09 26.28 8.52
C GLU A 187 -0.44 27.41 7.62
N GLU A 188 0.41 28.02 6.78
CA GLU A 188 0.00 29.08 5.84
C GLU A 188 -0.99 28.54 4.79
N GLN A 189 -0.72 27.37 4.24
CA GLN A 189 -1.53 26.78 3.17
C GLN A 189 -2.84 26.15 3.69
N GLY A 190 -2.83 25.61 4.90
CA GLY A 190 -3.98 24.92 5.50
C GLY A 190 -4.51 23.83 4.56
N ASP A 191 -5.82 23.82 4.28
CA ASP A 191 -6.47 22.82 3.41
C ASP A 191 -5.95 22.79 1.96
N LYS A 192 -5.09 23.72 1.55
CA LYS A 192 -4.47 23.74 0.21
C LYS A 192 -3.11 23.08 0.16
N TYR A 193 -2.49 22.79 1.31
CA TYR A 193 -1.18 22.14 1.34
C TYR A 193 -1.24 20.81 0.57
N GLY A 194 -0.27 20.60 -0.30
CA GLY A 194 -0.19 19.39 -1.11
C GLY A 194 -1.22 19.26 -2.24
N THR A 195 -2.08 20.28 -2.47
CA THR A 195 -3.03 20.26 -3.60
C THR A 195 -2.45 20.98 -4.84
N ALA A 196 -3.05 20.75 -6.03
CA ALA A 196 -2.65 21.44 -7.26
C ALA A 196 -2.74 22.99 -7.17
N ASP A 197 -3.57 23.53 -6.28
CA ASP A 197 -3.73 24.97 -6.03
C ASP A 197 -2.88 25.49 -4.87
N GLY A 198 -2.12 24.61 -4.22
CA GLY A 198 -1.31 24.90 -3.03
C GLY A 198 0.18 24.78 -3.29
N LYS A 199 0.92 24.64 -2.19
CA LYS A 199 2.36 24.41 -2.20
C LYS A 199 2.69 23.04 -1.66
N THR A 200 3.79 22.47 -2.17
CA THR A 200 4.44 21.27 -1.67
C THR A 200 5.89 21.63 -1.37
N VAL A 201 6.28 21.52 -0.11
CA VAL A 201 7.63 21.85 0.34
C VAL A 201 8.11 20.71 1.25
N GLY A 202 9.18 20.05 0.87
CA GLY A 202 9.77 18.94 1.61
C GLY A 202 11.27 18.92 1.46
N THR A 203 11.93 17.91 1.99
CA THR A 203 13.39 17.77 2.08
C THR A 203 13.96 16.78 1.07
N GLY A 204 13.10 16.12 0.28
CA GLY A 204 13.46 15.01 -0.61
C GLY A 204 14.30 15.38 -1.82
N PRO A 205 14.72 14.37 -2.61
CA PRO A 205 15.61 14.53 -3.77
C PRO A 205 15.01 15.34 -4.91
N TYR A 206 13.68 15.35 -5.03
CA TYR A 206 12.94 16.14 -6.02
C TYR A 206 11.99 17.14 -5.35
N LYS A 207 11.54 18.12 -6.12
CA LYS A 207 10.54 19.11 -5.72
C LYS A 207 9.46 19.21 -6.77
N LEU A 208 8.22 19.46 -6.35
CA LEU A 208 7.12 19.73 -7.25
C LEU A 208 7.35 21.07 -7.96
N SER A 209 7.49 21.02 -9.28
CA SER A 209 7.69 22.22 -10.15
C SER A 209 6.35 22.72 -10.69
N SER A 210 5.49 21.81 -11.16
CA SER A 210 4.14 22.16 -11.63
C SER A 210 3.17 21.00 -11.53
N TRP A 211 1.89 21.32 -11.37
CA TRP A 211 0.79 20.36 -11.40
C TRP A 211 -0.38 20.90 -12.19
N SER A 212 -0.65 20.29 -13.35
CA SER A 212 -1.81 20.55 -14.19
C SER A 212 -2.82 19.40 -14.04
N SER A 213 -3.81 19.59 -13.15
CA SER A 213 -4.77 18.53 -12.78
C SER A 213 -5.40 17.86 -14.01
N GLY A 214 -5.48 16.52 -13.96
CA GLY A 214 -5.98 15.66 -15.02
C GLY A 214 -5.05 15.53 -16.25
N SER A 215 -3.80 16.01 -16.17
CA SER A 215 -2.90 16.03 -17.32
C SER A 215 -1.47 15.66 -16.98
N GLU A 216 -0.76 16.52 -16.23
CA GLU A 216 0.68 16.40 -16.04
C GLU A 216 1.12 16.93 -14.69
N ILE A 217 2.07 16.22 -14.06
CA ILE A 217 2.80 16.68 -12.89
C ILE A 217 4.29 16.66 -13.23
N VAL A 218 5.01 17.69 -12.81
CA VAL A 218 6.44 17.82 -13.08
C VAL A 218 7.20 17.94 -11.78
N LEU A 219 8.15 17.03 -11.60
CA LEU A 219 9.15 17.12 -10.53
C LEU A 219 10.51 17.50 -11.14
N GLU A 220 11.27 18.34 -10.43
CA GLU A 220 12.64 18.72 -10.78
C GLU A 220 13.57 18.39 -9.62
N LYS A 221 14.87 18.17 -9.90
CA LYS A 221 15.88 17.99 -8.85
C LYS A 221 15.77 19.08 -7.80
N ASN A 222 15.86 18.69 -6.54
CA ASN A 222 15.93 19.62 -5.43
C ASN A 222 17.40 20.00 -5.16
N GLU A 223 17.80 21.18 -5.56
CA GLU A 223 19.15 21.70 -5.36
C GLU A 223 19.53 21.92 -3.89
N ASN A 224 18.53 21.89 -3.00
CA ASN A 224 18.71 22.00 -1.55
C ASN A 224 18.72 20.63 -0.85
N TRP A 225 18.58 19.54 -1.59
CA TRP A 225 18.57 18.21 -1.00
C TRP A 225 19.82 17.94 -0.18
N TRP A 226 19.66 17.40 1.01
CA TRP A 226 20.75 17.11 1.95
C TRP A 226 21.66 15.94 1.53
N GLY A 227 21.18 15.07 0.63
CA GLY A 227 21.99 14.10 -0.09
C GLY A 227 22.89 14.79 -1.12
N ASP A 228 23.42 14.03 -2.05
CA ASP A 228 24.25 14.58 -3.13
C ASP A 228 23.42 14.65 -4.43
N PRO A 229 22.93 15.85 -4.84
CA PRO A 229 22.12 15.99 -6.06
C PRO A 229 22.84 15.55 -7.34
N ASP A 230 24.18 15.51 -7.34
CA ASP A 230 24.98 15.06 -8.48
C ASP A 230 24.91 13.52 -8.68
N THR A 231 24.41 12.79 -7.69
CA THR A 231 24.18 11.33 -7.80
C THR A 231 22.86 10.98 -8.50
N LEU A 232 21.96 11.93 -8.67
CA LEU A 232 20.70 11.74 -9.36
C LEU A 232 20.91 11.77 -10.88
N ASP A 233 20.60 10.67 -11.56
CA ASP A 233 20.72 10.59 -13.03
C ASP A 233 19.58 11.33 -13.75
N ILE A 234 18.40 11.44 -13.12
CA ILE A 234 17.22 12.04 -13.69
C ILE A 234 17.12 13.51 -13.26
N ASP A 235 17.17 14.45 -14.21
CA ASP A 235 17.03 15.89 -13.94
C ASP A 235 15.59 16.31 -13.71
N LYS A 236 14.65 15.60 -14.38
CA LYS A 236 13.23 15.95 -14.41
C LYS A 236 12.37 14.69 -14.56
N VAL A 237 11.29 14.61 -13.78
CA VAL A 237 10.26 13.59 -13.93
C VAL A 237 8.99 14.27 -14.46
N GLU A 238 8.50 13.82 -15.61
CA GLU A 238 7.22 14.22 -16.20
C GLU A 238 6.22 13.09 -16.02
N TYR A 239 5.24 13.31 -15.17
CA TYR A 239 4.23 12.34 -14.81
C TYR A 239 2.92 12.62 -15.56
N TYR A 240 2.51 11.69 -16.41
CA TYR A 240 1.33 11.81 -17.30
C TYR A 240 0.18 10.97 -16.77
N VAL A 241 -0.99 11.59 -16.59
CA VAL A 241 -2.23 10.90 -16.23
C VAL A 241 -2.93 10.42 -17.50
N ILE A 242 -3.00 9.10 -17.70
CA ILE A 242 -3.64 8.44 -18.84
C ILE A 242 -4.60 7.38 -18.29
N GLU A 243 -5.86 7.76 -18.02
CA GLU A 243 -6.84 6.93 -17.28
C GLU A 243 -7.13 5.57 -17.93
N ASP A 244 -7.05 5.47 -19.27
CA ASP A 244 -7.26 4.20 -19.98
C ASP A 244 -5.94 3.40 -20.05
N GLU A 245 -5.89 2.25 -19.40
CA GLU A 245 -4.70 1.38 -19.39
C GLU A 245 -4.22 0.96 -20.77
N SER A 246 -5.14 0.75 -21.73
CA SER A 246 -4.77 0.37 -23.09
C SER A 246 -4.14 1.53 -23.84
N ALA A 247 -4.64 2.76 -23.60
CA ALA A 247 -4.04 3.97 -24.15
C ALA A 247 -2.65 4.22 -23.55
N LEU A 248 -2.47 4.00 -22.23
CA LEU A 248 -1.19 4.10 -21.57
C LEU A 248 -0.18 3.09 -22.14
N ALA A 249 -0.58 1.84 -22.30
CA ALA A 249 0.27 0.80 -22.91
C ALA A 249 0.67 1.14 -24.35
N LEU A 250 -0.24 1.72 -25.14
CA LEU A 250 0.07 2.18 -26.48
C LEU A 250 1.01 3.40 -26.49
N ALA A 251 0.86 4.34 -25.55
CA ALA A 251 1.76 5.49 -25.40
C ALA A 251 3.18 5.02 -25.03
N ALA A 252 3.32 4.04 -24.14
CA ALA A 252 4.58 3.41 -23.80
C ALA A 252 5.21 2.72 -25.02
N ASN A 253 4.45 1.88 -25.74
CA ASN A 253 4.91 1.23 -26.97
C ASN A 253 5.32 2.25 -28.06
N GLY A 254 4.65 3.40 -28.09
CA GLY A 254 4.99 4.54 -28.98
C GLY A 254 6.21 5.35 -28.54
N GLY A 255 6.84 5.02 -27.42
CA GLY A 255 8.01 5.72 -26.87
C GLY A 255 7.69 7.11 -26.27
N GLN A 256 6.43 7.34 -25.90
CA GLN A 256 5.99 8.59 -25.24
C GLN A 256 6.14 8.51 -23.71
N ILE A 257 6.13 7.31 -23.15
CA ILE A 257 6.30 6.99 -21.74
C ILE A 257 7.55 6.13 -21.61
N ASP A 258 8.32 6.28 -20.54
CA ASP A 258 9.55 5.55 -20.26
C ASP A 258 9.41 4.63 -19.04
N PHE A 259 8.46 4.90 -18.13
CA PHE A 259 8.26 4.16 -16.89
C PHE A 259 6.76 4.01 -16.59
N VAL A 260 6.33 2.80 -16.28
CA VAL A 260 4.94 2.48 -15.85
C VAL A 260 5.00 1.50 -14.71
N GLU A 261 4.15 1.70 -13.70
CA GLU A 261 3.96 0.82 -12.56
C GLU A 261 2.49 0.39 -12.44
N GLY A 262 2.21 -0.72 -11.78
CA GLY A 262 0.85 -1.14 -11.43
C GLY A 262 -0.02 -1.60 -12.61
N MET A 263 0.59 -2.21 -13.61
CA MET A 263 -0.11 -2.69 -14.81
C MET A 263 -1.02 -3.88 -14.50
N SER A 264 -2.26 -3.84 -14.97
CA SER A 264 -3.14 -5.00 -14.90
C SER A 264 -2.73 -6.12 -15.86
N ASN A 265 -3.11 -7.36 -15.53
CA ASN A 265 -2.89 -8.51 -16.41
C ASN A 265 -3.53 -8.36 -17.79
N SER A 266 -4.56 -7.52 -17.93
CA SER A 266 -5.28 -7.31 -19.19
C SER A 266 -4.43 -6.62 -20.26
N VAL A 267 -3.48 -5.77 -19.87
CA VAL A 267 -2.58 -5.02 -20.76
C VAL A 267 -1.14 -5.52 -20.78
N MET A 268 -0.80 -6.44 -19.90
CA MET A 268 0.56 -6.96 -19.73
C MET A 268 1.18 -7.47 -21.04
N SER A 269 0.40 -8.15 -21.88
CA SER A 269 0.89 -8.66 -23.17
C SER A 269 1.33 -7.54 -24.14
N VAL A 270 0.78 -6.33 -24.01
CA VAL A 270 1.20 -5.18 -24.82
C VAL A 270 2.60 -4.77 -24.39
N TYR A 271 2.85 -4.60 -23.10
CA TYR A 271 4.17 -4.25 -22.58
C TYR A 271 5.22 -5.32 -22.87
N GLN A 272 4.88 -6.60 -22.70
CA GLN A 272 5.77 -7.73 -23.03
C GLN A 272 6.13 -7.80 -24.51
N SER A 273 5.28 -7.27 -25.40
CA SER A 273 5.55 -7.20 -26.85
C SER A 273 6.40 -5.98 -27.24
N CYS A 274 6.60 -5.01 -26.36
CA CYS A 274 7.42 -3.83 -26.61
C CYS A 274 8.90 -4.22 -26.59
N GLN A 275 9.61 -4.01 -27.70
CA GLN A 275 11.03 -4.39 -27.82
C GLN A 275 11.99 -3.50 -27.02
N ASN A 276 11.52 -2.33 -26.60
CA ASN A 276 12.29 -1.30 -25.91
C ASN A 276 11.87 -1.13 -24.44
N PHE A 277 11.22 -2.14 -23.86
CA PHE A 277 10.85 -2.18 -22.45
C PHE A 277 11.33 -3.46 -21.80
N ASN A 278 11.78 -3.33 -20.56
CA ASN A 278 12.03 -4.43 -19.63
C ASN A 278 10.87 -4.51 -18.64
N ILE A 279 10.34 -5.72 -18.43
CA ILE A 279 9.37 -5.96 -17.38
C ILE A 279 10.12 -6.45 -16.15
N LEU A 280 10.04 -5.68 -15.10
CA LEU A 280 10.64 -5.97 -13.80
C LEU A 280 9.53 -6.31 -12.82
N SER A 281 9.82 -7.17 -11.85
CA SER A 281 8.86 -7.50 -10.79
C SER A 281 9.57 -7.81 -9.49
N CYS A 282 8.93 -7.43 -8.39
CA CYS A 282 9.35 -7.79 -7.05
C CYS A 282 8.14 -8.32 -6.28
N GLU A 283 8.33 -9.31 -5.41
CA GLU A 283 7.28 -9.77 -4.52
C GLU A 283 6.98 -8.70 -3.47
N GLY A 284 5.77 -8.13 -3.53
CA GLY A 284 5.31 -7.10 -2.61
C GLY A 284 4.64 -7.66 -1.34
N THR A 285 4.00 -6.77 -0.60
CA THR A 285 3.27 -7.10 0.64
C THR A 285 1.77 -7.31 0.41
N THR A 286 1.27 -7.14 -0.83
CA THR A 286 -0.16 -7.21 -1.15
C THR A 286 -0.70 -8.64 -1.07
N SER A 287 -1.64 -8.87 -0.18
CA SER A 287 -2.35 -10.14 -0.04
C SER A 287 -3.82 -9.99 -0.41
N ASN A 288 -4.31 -10.83 -1.33
CA ASN A 288 -5.71 -10.88 -1.76
C ASN A 288 -6.43 -12.00 -1.02
N TYR A 289 -7.62 -11.73 -0.49
CA TYR A 289 -8.32 -12.67 0.38
C TYR A 289 -9.83 -12.50 0.37
N ILE A 290 -10.51 -13.46 1.00
CA ILE A 290 -11.91 -13.37 1.41
C ILE A 290 -11.95 -13.13 2.91
N ALA A 291 -12.76 -12.17 3.36
CA ALA A 291 -13.08 -11.93 4.77
C ALA A 291 -14.52 -12.33 5.06
N PHE A 292 -14.72 -13.14 6.12
CA PHE A 292 -16.05 -13.55 6.59
C PHE A 292 -16.48 -12.70 7.78
N ASN A 293 -17.68 -12.14 7.73
CA ASN A 293 -18.27 -11.46 8.88
C ASN A 293 -18.74 -12.48 9.94
N THR A 294 -17.89 -12.74 10.92
CA THR A 294 -18.18 -13.75 11.98
C THR A 294 -19.27 -13.33 12.97
N ALA A 295 -19.68 -12.07 12.95
CA ALA A 295 -20.82 -11.58 13.73
C ALA A 295 -22.16 -11.83 13.04
N SER A 296 -22.18 -12.31 11.79
CA SER A 296 -23.41 -12.56 11.02
C SER A 296 -23.53 -14.02 10.59
N LYS A 297 -24.77 -14.49 10.46
CA LYS A 297 -25.05 -15.80 9.84
C LYS A 297 -24.77 -15.74 8.33
N PRO A 298 -24.25 -16.84 7.74
CA PRO A 298 -23.95 -18.14 8.37
C PRO A 298 -22.55 -18.21 9.02
N PHE A 299 -21.73 -17.17 8.91
CA PHE A 299 -20.31 -17.19 9.26
C PHE A 299 -20.02 -16.98 10.76
N ASP A 300 -21.07 -16.88 11.60
CA ASP A 300 -21.00 -17.08 13.06
C ASP A 300 -20.68 -18.55 13.44
N ASP A 301 -20.55 -19.42 12.45
CA ASP A 301 -20.21 -20.84 12.57
C ASP A 301 -18.90 -21.14 11.83
N GLU A 302 -17.87 -21.63 12.53
CA GLU A 302 -16.58 -21.95 11.94
C GLU A 302 -16.68 -23.01 10.83
N TRP A 303 -17.56 -24.00 11.00
CA TRP A 303 -17.74 -25.06 10.01
C TRP A 303 -18.37 -24.57 8.73
N ALA A 304 -19.18 -23.48 8.80
CA ALA A 304 -19.69 -22.82 7.60
C ALA A 304 -18.56 -22.10 6.84
N ARG A 305 -17.63 -21.44 7.54
CA ARG A 305 -16.43 -20.81 6.94
C ARG A 305 -15.53 -21.86 6.30
N LYS A 306 -15.22 -22.94 7.03
CA LYS A 306 -14.43 -24.09 6.54
C LYS A 306 -15.08 -24.75 5.31
N ALA A 307 -16.42 -24.85 5.27
CA ALA A 307 -17.13 -25.37 4.10
C ALA A 307 -16.88 -24.51 2.86
N VAL A 308 -16.92 -23.19 2.96
CA VAL A 308 -16.60 -22.29 1.84
C VAL A 308 -15.13 -22.42 1.45
N ALA A 309 -14.21 -22.53 2.42
CA ALA A 309 -12.78 -22.71 2.14
C ALA A 309 -12.50 -23.95 1.29
N TYR A 310 -13.17 -25.06 1.56
CA TYR A 310 -13.07 -26.29 0.75
C TYR A 310 -13.80 -26.22 -0.62
N CYS A 311 -14.58 -25.18 -0.89
CA CYS A 311 -15.15 -24.97 -2.23
C CYS A 311 -14.12 -24.38 -3.20
N ILE A 312 -13.04 -23.76 -2.73
CA ILE A 312 -12.18 -22.86 -3.50
C ILE A 312 -10.92 -23.57 -3.97
N ASP A 313 -10.68 -23.54 -5.29
CA ASP A 313 -9.40 -23.82 -5.89
C ASP A 313 -8.56 -22.53 -5.98
N ARG A 314 -7.73 -22.31 -4.96
CA ARG A 314 -6.87 -21.11 -4.88
C ARG A 314 -5.83 -21.06 -5.99
N SER A 315 -5.36 -22.22 -6.47
CA SER A 315 -4.41 -22.30 -7.58
C SER A 315 -5.06 -21.80 -8.88
N GLN A 316 -6.33 -22.17 -9.12
CA GLN A 316 -7.06 -21.67 -10.28
C GLN A 316 -7.33 -20.16 -10.18
N ILE A 317 -7.65 -19.63 -8.99
CA ILE A 317 -7.82 -18.18 -8.75
C ILE A 317 -6.50 -17.47 -9.05
N THR A 318 -5.39 -17.94 -8.48
CA THR A 318 -4.06 -17.34 -8.68
C THR A 318 -3.71 -17.27 -10.17
N THR A 319 -3.86 -18.37 -10.89
CA THR A 319 -3.50 -18.44 -12.34
C THR A 319 -4.43 -17.59 -13.21
N THR A 320 -5.74 -17.56 -12.88
CA THR A 320 -6.74 -16.92 -13.76
C THR A 320 -6.83 -15.42 -13.51
N ILE A 321 -6.71 -15.00 -12.25
CA ILE A 321 -6.89 -13.60 -11.81
C ILE A 321 -5.52 -12.94 -11.59
N GLY A 322 -4.64 -13.57 -10.82
CA GLY A 322 -3.32 -13.03 -10.49
C GLY A 322 -2.31 -13.10 -11.64
N GLY A 323 -2.44 -14.11 -12.53
CA GLY A 323 -1.54 -14.27 -13.68
C GLY A 323 -0.12 -14.70 -13.29
N ASP A 324 0.85 -14.33 -14.15
CA ASP A 324 2.26 -14.74 -14.02
C ASP A 324 3.00 -14.03 -12.87
N TYR A 325 2.43 -12.94 -12.36
CA TYR A 325 3.02 -12.09 -11.31
C TYR A 325 2.30 -12.24 -9.97
N ALA A 326 1.69 -13.39 -9.74
CA ALA A 326 1.05 -13.73 -8.49
C ALA A 326 1.49 -15.10 -7.99
N LYS A 327 1.51 -15.27 -6.68
CA LYS A 327 1.75 -16.55 -6.00
C LYS A 327 0.53 -16.93 -5.18
N GLN A 328 0.20 -18.22 -5.13
CA GLN A 328 -0.86 -18.68 -4.24
C GLN A 328 -0.49 -18.38 -2.79
N SER A 329 -1.38 -17.66 -2.10
CA SER A 329 -1.25 -17.42 -0.66
C SER A 329 -1.61 -18.67 0.14
N ALA A 330 -1.08 -18.78 1.34
CA ALA A 330 -1.62 -19.67 2.36
C ALA A 330 -3.01 -19.19 2.81
N VAL A 331 -3.72 -20.01 3.61
CA VAL A 331 -5.08 -19.66 4.09
C VAL A 331 -5.09 -18.40 4.94
N VAL A 332 -4.07 -18.17 5.75
CA VAL A 332 -3.84 -16.90 6.44
C VAL A 332 -3.19 -15.95 5.44
N PRO A 333 -3.85 -14.83 5.07
CA PRO A 333 -3.35 -13.92 4.06
C PRO A 333 -2.07 -13.21 4.53
N MET A 334 -0.94 -13.60 3.95
CA MET A 334 0.39 -13.03 4.20
C MET A 334 1.31 -13.36 3.03
N SER A 335 2.17 -12.43 2.61
CA SER A 335 3.15 -12.67 1.55
C SER A 335 4.37 -13.45 2.05
N GLU A 336 5.07 -14.14 1.14
CA GLU A 336 6.31 -14.84 1.49
C GLU A 336 7.41 -13.87 1.93
N SER A 337 7.43 -12.64 1.41
CA SER A 337 8.37 -11.60 1.82
C SER A 337 8.31 -11.29 3.32
N MET A 338 7.14 -11.48 3.95
CA MET A 338 6.96 -11.31 5.39
C MET A 338 7.45 -12.51 6.22
N MET A 339 7.84 -13.60 5.57
CA MET A 339 8.28 -14.85 6.24
C MET A 339 9.81 -14.96 6.30
N TYR A 340 10.51 -13.83 6.32
CA TYR A 340 11.97 -13.77 6.20
C TYR A 340 12.74 -14.28 7.44
N MET A 341 12.16 -14.15 8.65
CA MET A 341 12.87 -14.45 9.91
C MET A 341 13.29 -15.91 10.06
N ASP A 342 12.42 -16.86 9.69
CA ASP A 342 12.68 -18.31 9.75
C ASP A 342 11.77 -19.02 8.75
N LYS A 343 12.21 -19.04 7.49
CA LYS A 343 11.40 -19.61 6.40
C LYS A 343 11.07 -21.07 6.61
N ASP A 344 12.00 -21.88 7.11
CA ASP A 344 11.78 -23.33 7.33
C ASP A 344 10.67 -23.57 8.37
N LYS A 345 10.63 -22.76 9.41
CA LYS A 345 9.59 -22.81 10.43
C LYS A 345 8.24 -22.36 9.89
N TRP A 346 8.21 -21.31 9.06
CA TRP A 346 7.00 -20.89 8.35
C TRP A 346 6.49 -22.00 7.41
N ASP A 347 7.34 -22.55 6.56
CA ASP A 347 6.97 -23.59 5.60
C ASP A 347 6.39 -24.82 6.32
N SER A 348 6.98 -25.25 7.43
CA SER A 348 6.44 -26.36 8.22
C SER A 348 5.10 -26.02 8.88
N THR A 349 4.95 -24.81 9.41
CA THR A 349 3.70 -24.35 10.05
C THR A 349 2.56 -24.28 9.02
N ILE A 350 2.84 -23.75 7.83
CA ILE A 350 1.86 -23.66 6.73
C ILE A 350 1.47 -25.06 6.27
N ALA A 351 2.45 -25.96 6.06
CA ALA A 351 2.18 -27.33 5.62
C ALA A 351 1.32 -28.13 6.63
N GLU A 352 1.42 -27.83 7.91
CA GLU A 352 0.62 -28.46 8.97
C GLU A 352 -0.79 -27.85 9.08
N SER A 353 -0.95 -26.55 8.80
CA SER A 353 -2.16 -25.77 9.11
C SER A 353 -3.01 -25.47 7.89
N ASP A 354 -2.41 -25.27 6.70
CA ASP A 354 -3.14 -24.95 5.47
C ASP A 354 -3.63 -26.22 4.77
N VAL A 355 -4.76 -26.73 5.22
CA VAL A 355 -5.36 -27.99 4.75
C VAL A 355 -6.48 -27.77 3.71
N TYR A 356 -6.79 -26.52 3.36
CA TYR A 356 -7.93 -26.19 2.51
C TYR A 356 -7.54 -26.25 1.01
N THR A 357 -7.71 -27.44 0.42
CA THR A 357 -7.72 -27.64 -1.03
C THR A 357 -9.14 -27.95 -1.47
N GLN A 358 -9.53 -27.58 -2.70
CA GLN A 358 -10.90 -27.82 -3.18
C GLN A 358 -11.29 -29.30 -3.03
N ASP A 359 -12.34 -29.54 -2.23
CA ASP A 359 -12.86 -30.88 -1.95
C ASP A 359 -14.34 -30.81 -1.53
N TYR A 360 -15.24 -31.11 -2.45
CA TYR A 360 -16.70 -31.06 -2.18
C TYR A 360 -17.20 -32.16 -1.24
N ASP A 361 -16.44 -33.21 -0.97
CA ASP A 361 -16.82 -34.18 0.07
C ASP A 361 -16.49 -33.61 1.45
N LYS A 362 -15.38 -32.88 1.58
CA LYS A 362 -15.08 -32.07 2.78
C LYS A 362 -16.10 -30.97 3.03
N VAL A 363 -16.63 -30.34 1.99
CA VAL A 363 -17.73 -29.38 2.14
C VAL A 363 -18.92 -30.02 2.85
N LYS A 364 -19.35 -31.23 2.42
CA LYS A 364 -20.45 -31.96 3.07
C LYS A 364 -20.14 -32.34 4.51
N GLU A 365 -18.89 -32.77 4.79
CA GLU A 365 -18.45 -33.07 6.15
C GLU A 365 -18.52 -31.82 7.07
N CYS A 366 -18.10 -30.65 6.56
CA CYS A 366 -18.18 -29.39 7.30
C CYS A 366 -19.64 -28.98 7.52
N LEU A 367 -20.47 -29.04 6.48
CA LEU A 367 -21.90 -28.73 6.61
C LEU A 367 -22.58 -29.61 7.65
N ALA A 368 -22.29 -30.92 7.67
CA ALA A 368 -22.86 -31.84 8.67
C ALA A 368 -22.46 -31.50 10.12
N LYS A 369 -21.34 -30.81 10.33
CA LYS A 369 -20.89 -30.32 11.64
C LYS A 369 -21.41 -28.92 11.97
N SER A 370 -21.81 -28.17 10.97
CA SER A 370 -22.28 -26.80 11.10
C SER A 370 -23.74 -26.73 11.60
N LYS A 371 -24.20 -25.49 11.88
CA LYS A 371 -25.63 -25.20 12.12
C LYS A 371 -26.48 -25.31 10.83
N TYR A 372 -25.85 -25.59 9.67
CA TYR A 372 -26.44 -25.55 8.32
C TYR A 372 -26.23 -26.87 7.55
N PRO A 373 -26.68 -28.03 8.07
CA PRO A 373 -26.40 -29.32 7.45
C PRO A 373 -27.00 -29.48 6.04
N ASP A 374 -28.07 -28.75 5.72
CA ASP A 374 -28.72 -28.75 4.41
C ASP A 374 -28.15 -27.71 3.43
N GLY A 375 -27.11 -26.96 3.86
CA GLY A 375 -26.51 -25.87 3.11
C GLY A 375 -27.02 -24.49 3.49
N PHE A 376 -26.54 -23.47 2.81
CA PHE A 376 -26.92 -22.08 3.06
C PHE A 376 -26.66 -21.20 1.83
N GLU A 377 -27.18 -19.97 1.89
CA GLU A 377 -26.85 -18.90 0.97
C GLU A 377 -26.24 -17.71 1.72
N PHE A 378 -25.42 -16.90 1.05
CA PHE A 378 -24.80 -15.72 1.63
C PHE A 378 -24.53 -14.65 0.59
N ASP A 379 -24.49 -13.38 1.04
CA ASP A 379 -24.15 -12.23 0.22
C ASP A 379 -22.64 -11.97 0.26
N PHE A 380 -22.03 -11.91 -0.92
CA PHE A 380 -20.63 -11.61 -1.13
C PHE A 380 -20.48 -10.24 -1.79
N TYR A 381 -19.85 -9.32 -1.10
CA TYR A 381 -19.63 -7.95 -1.58
C TYR A 381 -18.39 -7.89 -2.46
N THR A 382 -18.50 -7.19 -3.57
CA THR A 382 -17.46 -7.03 -4.58
C THR A 382 -17.57 -5.65 -5.22
N THR A 383 -16.54 -5.24 -5.95
CA THR A 383 -16.51 -4.00 -6.73
C THR A 383 -16.29 -4.33 -8.21
N SER A 384 -16.33 -3.32 -9.08
CA SER A 384 -16.01 -3.51 -10.50
C SER A 384 -14.60 -4.06 -10.72
N GLN A 385 -13.64 -3.70 -9.86
CA GLN A 385 -12.24 -4.16 -9.94
C GLN A 385 -12.08 -5.64 -9.56
N THR A 386 -12.86 -6.13 -8.58
CA THR A 386 -12.77 -7.51 -8.09
C THR A 386 -13.86 -8.44 -8.67
N GLN A 387 -14.70 -7.95 -9.59
CA GLN A 387 -15.84 -8.68 -10.13
C GLN A 387 -15.45 -10.03 -10.76
N LYS A 388 -14.43 -10.08 -11.60
CA LYS A 388 -13.98 -11.32 -12.26
C LYS A 388 -13.58 -12.38 -11.24
N GLN A 389 -12.88 -11.96 -10.18
CA GLN A 389 -12.51 -12.84 -9.07
C GLN A 389 -13.77 -13.36 -8.36
N ALA A 390 -14.73 -12.48 -8.05
CA ALA A 390 -15.97 -12.83 -7.38
C ALA A 390 -16.83 -13.80 -8.21
N GLU A 391 -16.91 -13.62 -9.54
CA GLU A 391 -17.62 -14.53 -10.45
C GLU A 391 -16.96 -15.92 -10.49
N LEU A 392 -15.64 -16.00 -10.49
CA LEU A 392 -14.91 -17.26 -10.44
C LEU A 392 -15.12 -17.97 -9.10
N LEU A 393 -15.01 -17.25 -7.98
CA LEU A 393 -15.32 -17.76 -6.63
C LEU A 393 -16.75 -18.28 -6.55
N LYS A 394 -17.73 -17.51 -7.04
CA LYS A 394 -19.13 -17.92 -7.08
C LYS A 394 -19.32 -19.23 -7.84
N SER A 395 -18.67 -19.38 -8.99
CA SER A 395 -18.78 -20.63 -9.78
C SER A 395 -18.30 -21.85 -9.02
N MET A 396 -17.23 -21.72 -8.23
CA MET A 396 -16.68 -22.81 -7.41
C MET A 396 -17.58 -23.11 -6.21
N VAL A 397 -18.11 -22.08 -5.52
CA VAL A 397 -18.99 -22.25 -4.36
C VAL A 397 -20.30 -22.89 -4.77
N ASP A 398 -20.95 -22.37 -5.83
CA ASP A 398 -22.24 -22.88 -6.32
C ASP A 398 -22.11 -24.32 -6.87
N ALA A 399 -20.94 -24.70 -7.39
CA ALA A 399 -20.67 -26.08 -7.85
C ALA A 399 -20.71 -27.13 -6.72
N SER A 400 -20.61 -26.71 -5.45
CA SER A 400 -20.83 -27.60 -4.31
C SER A 400 -22.26 -28.18 -4.26
N GLY A 401 -23.22 -27.49 -4.88
CA GLY A 401 -24.64 -27.86 -4.90
C GLY A 401 -25.35 -27.68 -3.56
N SER A 402 -24.66 -27.22 -2.53
CA SER A 402 -25.20 -27.04 -1.16
C SER A 402 -25.04 -25.62 -0.63
N ILE A 403 -24.16 -24.82 -1.22
CA ILE A 403 -23.89 -23.43 -0.83
C ILE A 403 -24.14 -22.55 -2.05
N THR A 404 -24.84 -21.42 -1.83
CA THR A 404 -25.13 -20.42 -2.87
C THR A 404 -24.50 -19.09 -2.49
N MET A 405 -23.67 -18.54 -3.38
CA MET A 405 -23.02 -17.24 -3.22
C MET A 405 -23.75 -16.19 -4.06
N ASN A 406 -24.30 -15.16 -3.42
CA ASN A 406 -24.98 -14.06 -4.09
C ASN A 406 -24.02 -12.88 -4.20
N LEU A 407 -23.70 -12.41 -5.42
CA LEU A 407 -22.83 -11.26 -5.62
C LEU A 407 -23.60 -9.95 -5.42
N VAL A 408 -23.02 -9.06 -4.62
CA VAL A 408 -23.53 -7.70 -4.38
C VAL A 408 -22.42 -6.73 -4.79
N GLU A 409 -22.59 -6.10 -5.95
CA GLU A 409 -21.67 -5.09 -6.44
C GLU A 409 -21.91 -3.76 -5.73
N VAL A 410 -20.84 -3.14 -5.23
CA VAL A 410 -20.84 -1.80 -4.62
C VAL A 410 -19.84 -0.91 -5.35
N PRO A 411 -20.01 0.44 -5.32
CA PRO A 411 -19.01 1.35 -5.90
C PRO A 411 -17.63 1.15 -5.30
N ASP A 412 -16.57 1.21 -6.12
CA ASP A 412 -15.18 1.08 -5.66
C ASP A 412 -14.85 2.08 -4.54
N SER A 413 -15.36 3.31 -4.63
CA SER A 413 -15.21 4.35 -3.59
C SER A 413 -15.85 4.03 -2.23
N ASP A 414 -16.76 3.07 -2.19
CA ASP A 414 -17.57 2.77 -1.02
C ASP A 414 -17.13 1.51 -0.27
N ILE A 415 -16.36 0.62 -0.92
CA ILE A 415 -16.04 -0.71 -0.36
C ILE A 415 -15.41 -0.64 1.04
N PHE A 416 -14.43 0.24 1.23
CA PHE A 416 -13.79 0.43 2.54
C PHE A 416 -14.77 0.93 3.62
N SER A 417 -15.77 1.74 3.24
CA SER A 417 -16.82 2.17 4.17
C SER A 417 -17.68 1.01 4.67
N TYR A 418 -17.89 0.00 3.82
CA TYR A 418 -18.56 -1.24 4.24
C TYR A 418 -17.64 -2.12 5.09
N MET A 419 -16.40 -2.32 4.64
CA MET A 419 -15.43 -3.21 5.28
C MET A 419 -15.07 -2.76 6.69
N PHE A 420 -14.75 -1.48 6.87
CA PHE A 420 -14.36 -0.93 8.17
C PHE A 420 -15.55 -0.49 9.04
N GLY A 421 -16.78 -0.76 8.60
CA GLY A 421 -17.99 -0.56 9.42
C GLY A 421 -18.47 0.88 9.52
N TYR A 422 -17.99 1.80 8.67
CA TYR A 422 -18.56 3.15 8.57
C TYR A 422 -19.96 3.16 7.95
N LYS A 423 -20.26 2.16 7.09
CA LYS A 423 -21.61 1.87 6.58
C LYS A 423 -22.13 0.61 7.25
N THR A 424 -23.21 0.75 8.01
CA THR A 424 -23.90 -0.36 8.71
C THR A 424 -25.40 -0.26 8.49
N LYS A 425 -26.12 -1.37 8.74
CA LYS A 425 -27.57 -1.42 8.82
C LYS A 425 -28.06 -0.55 9.99
N ASP A 426 -29.36 -0.24 10.03
CA ASP A 426 -29.98 0.58 11.09
C ASP A 426 -29.77 0.01 12.51
N ASN A 427 -29.52 -1.31 12.62
CA ASN A 427 -29.26 -2.00 13.88
C ASN A 427 -27.76 -2.07 14.24
N GLY A 428 -26.88 -1.43 13.45
CA GLY A 428 -25.43 -1.42 13.65
C GLY A 428 -24.67 -2.63 13.07
N GLU A 429 -25.39 -3.61 12.47
CA GLU A 429 -24.74 -4.74 11.81
C GLU A 429 -24.08 -4.32 10.48
N ARG A 430 -22.95 -4.93 10.13
CA ARG A 430 -22.36 -4.78 8.79
C ARG A 430 -23.28 -5.40 7.73
N TYR A 431 -23.24 -4.84 6.51
CA TYR A 431 -24.11 -5.28 5.42
C TYR A 431 -23.71 -6.64 4.86
N TYR A 432 -22.43 -6.91 4.71
CA TYR A 432 -21.93 -8.12 4.05
C TYR A 432 -21.91 -9.34 4.98
N ASN A 433 -22.05 -10.53 4.37
CA ASN A 433 -21.68 -11.79 5.02
C ASN A 433 -20.21 -12.13 4.74
N ALA A 434 -19.76 -11.89 3.50
CA ALA A 434 -18.36 -12.00 3.12
C ALA A 434 -18.01 -10.91 2.09
N VAL A 435 -16.72 -10.59 1.98
CA VAL A 435 -16.17 -9.62 1.03
C VAL A 435 -14.86 -10.14 0.46
N GLY A 436 -14.64 -9.92 -0.84
CA GLY A 436 -13.35 -10.15 -1.50
C GLY A 436 -12.58 -8.85 -1.61
N THR A 437 -11.36 -8.83 -1.09
CA THR A 437 -10.54 -7.63 -1.00
C THR A 437 -9.05 -7.95 -0.93
N TYR A 438 -8.24 -6.94 -0.69
CA TYR A 438 -6.80 -7.06 -0.46
C TYR A 438 -6.35 -6.14 0.69
N MET A 439 -5.21 -6.47 1.25
CA MET A 439 -4.50 -5.64 2.23
C MET A 439 -3.02 -5.64 1.88
N MET A 440 -2.38 -4.51 2.12
CA MET A 440 -0.93 -4.32 2.03
C MET A 440 -0.40 -4.09 3.45
N SER A 441 0.75 -4.68 3.76
CA SER A 441 1.41 -4.41 5.04
C SER A 441 2.32 -3.20 4.94
N ASP A 442 2.39 -2.40 5.99
CA ASP A 442 3.27 -1.24 6.09
C ASP A 442 4.74 -1.61 6.28
N PHE A 443 5.03 -2.84 6.68
CA PHE A 443 6.39 -3.37 6.87
C PHE A 443 6.38 -4.90 6.77
N LEU A 444 7.57 -5.49 6.58
CA LEU A 444 7.70 -6.94 6.39
C LEU A 444 7.61 -7.77 7.68
N ASP A 445 7.63 -7.16 8.86
CA ASP A 445 7.36 -7.91 10.09
C ASP A 445 5.93 -8.51 10.02
N PRO A 446 5.75 -9.81 10.29
CA PRO A 446 4.42 -10.46 10.28
C PRO A 446 3.36 -9.76 11.12
N MET A 447 3.77 -9.01 12.15
CA MET A 447 2.88 -8.20 12.99
C MET A 447 2.06 -7.21 12.14
N GLY A 448 2.65 -6.63 11.10
CA GLY A 448 1.97 -5.68 10.21
C GLY A 448 0.70 -6.25 9.58
N MET A 449 0.69 -7.53 9.23
CA MET A 449 -0.50 -8.20 8.67
C MET A 449 -1.34 -8.91 9.75
N LEU A 450 -0.69 -9.66 10.63
CA LEU A 450 -1.41 -10.48 11.62
C LEU A 450 -2.19 -9.63 12.63
N LYS A 451 -1.60 -8.55 13.14
CA LYS A 451 -2.30 -7.63 14.05
C LYS A 451 -3.40 -6.84 13.31
N THR A 452 -3.11 -6.39 12.12
CA THR A 452 -4.06 -5.61 11.29
C THR A 452 -5.33 -6.41 11.03
N LEU A 453 -5.23 -7.66 10.61
CA LEU A 453 -6.38 -8.46 10.22
C LEU A 453 -7.04 -9.20 11.38
N TYR A 454 -6.27 -9.63 12.41
CA TYR A 454 -6.79 -10.60 13.39
C TYR A 454 -6.91 -10.07 14.82
N ALA A 455 -6.26 -8.95 15.17
CA ALA A 455 -6.36 -8.45 16.54
C ALA A 455 -7.82 -8.10 16.89
N GLY A 456 -8.29 -8.58 18.03
CA GLY A 456 -9.64 -8.32 18.54
C GLY A 456 -9.88 -6.82 18.81
N SER A 457 -8.83 -6.06 19.13
CA SER A 457 -8.89 -4.60 19.28
C SER A 457 -9.25 -3.86 17.98
N ASN A 458 -8.96 -4.46 16.82
CA ASN A 458 -9.28 -3.92 15.49
C ASN A 458 -10.67 -4.37 14.98
N ALA A 459 -11.38 -5.22 15.72
CA ALA A 459 -12.73 -5.70 15.39
C ALA A 459 -13.80 -4.68 15.81
N CYS A 460 -13.73 -3.45 15.33
CA CYS A 460 -14.60 -2.33 15.69
C CYS A 460 -14.94 -1.45 14.48
N GLU A 461 -15.74 -0.40 14.68
CA GLU A 461 -15.96 0.65 13.67
C GLU A 461 -14.65 1.39 13.41
N GLY A 462 -14.26 1.47 12.14
CA GLY A 462 -13.00 2.07 11.71
C GLY A 462 -11.78 1.18 11.90
N GLY A 463 -11.94 0.00 12.50
CA GLY A 463 -10.85 -0.96 12.66
C GLY A 463 -10.65 -1.82 11.41
N THR A 464 -9.45 -2.32 11.24
CA THR A 464 -9.00 -3.06 10.05
C THR A 464 -9.34 -4.54 10.05
N ASN A 465 -9.83 -5.10 11.17
CA ASN A 465 -10.33 -6.46 11.23
C ASN A 465 -11.77 -6.52 10.68
N GLU A 466 -11.88 -6.76 9.38
CA GLU A 466 -13.17 -6.78 8.69
C GLU A 466 -14.07 -7.94 9.14
N THR A 467 -13.48 -9.01 9.65
CA THR A 467 -14.21 -10.21 10.03
C THR A 467 -14.97 -10.09 11.34
N LEU A 468 -14.64 -9.13 12.19
CA LEU A 468 -15.10 -9.02 13.59
C LEU A 468 -14.78 -10.27 14.42
N TRP A 469 -13.91 -11.13 13.95
CA TRP A 469 -13.40 -12.28 14.69
C TRP A 469 -12.47 -11.82 15.81
N SER A 470 -12.47 -12.51 16.93
CA SER A 470 -11.53 -12.26 18.03
C SER A 470 -11.24 -13.53 18.81
N SER A 471 -10.03 -13.64 19.31
CA SER A 471 -9.60 -14.73 20.19
C SER A 471 -8.63 -14.20 21.24
N THR A 472 -9.00 -14.33 22.51
CA THR A 472 -8.12 -13.92 23.62
C THR A 472 -6.78 -14.66 23.60
N GLU A 473 -6.74 -15.91 23.12
CA GLU A 473 -5.52 -16.69 23.01
C GLU A 473 -4.61 -16.13 21.91
N ALA A 474 -5.18 -15.86 20.72
CA ALA A 474 -4.43 -15.29 19.61
C ALA A 474 -3.96 -13.87 19.92
N ASP A 475 -4.83 -13.02 20.49
CA ASP A 475 -4.46 -11.66 20.92
C ASP A 475 -3.28 -11.72 21.91
N GLY A 476 -3.33 -12.64 22.89
CA GLY A 476 -2.25 -12.82 23.86
C GLY A 476 -0.93 -13.31 23.24
N LEU A 477 -0.96 -14.04 22.12
CA LEU A 477 0.25 -14.42 21.36
C LEU A 477 0.82 -13.23 20.58
N LEU A 478 -0.04 -12.45 19.92
CA LEU A 478 0.38 -11.23 19.23
C LEU A 478 0.96 -10.19 20.20
N ASP A 479 0.35 -10.01 21.38
CA ASP A 479 0.87 -9.12 22.42
C ASP A 479 2.26 -9.55 22.93
N LYS A 480 2.49 -10.85 23.09
CA LYS A 480 3.81 -11.38 23.46
C LYS A 480 4.83 -11.16 22.34
N ALA A 481 4.45 -11.37 21.08
CA ALA A 481 5.31 -11.09 19.94
C ALA A 481 5.68 -9.61 19.87
N ALA A 482 4.76 -8.70 20.18
CA ALA A 482 5.02 -7.25 20.23
C ALA A 482 5.97 -6.86 21.38
N GLN A 483 5.99 -7.62 22.47
CA GLN A 483 6.77 -7.30 23.67
C GLN A 483 8.17 -7.92 23.69
N THR A 484 8.55 -8.72 22.70
CA THR A 484 9.89 -9.31 22.62
C THR A 484 10.68 -8.81 21.42
N THR A 485 11.98 -8.65 21.61
CA THR A 485 12.97 -8.38 20.56
C THR A 485 13.75 -9.64 20.14
N ASP A 486 13.51 -10.78 20.80
CA ASP A 486 14.11 -12.06 20.42
C ASP A 486 13.33 -12.67 19.26
N ASP A 487 13.97 -12.75 18.09
CA ASP A 487 13.35 -13.23 16.84
C ASP A 487 12.86 -14.68 16.95
N ALA A 488 13.54 -15.54 17.70
CA ALA A 488 13.13 -16.94 17.85
C ALA A 488 11.87 -17.08 18.72
N GLU A 489 11.77 -16.27 19.78
CA GLU A 489 10.55 -16.19 20.60
C GLU A 489 9.42 -15.58 19.80
N LYS A 490 9.67 -14.47 19.10
CA LYS A 490 8.69 -13.79 18.23
C LYS A 490 8.12 -14.75 17.21
N MET A 491 8.99 -15.50 16.51
CA MET A 491 8.59 -16.54 15.56
C MET A 491 7.73 -17.64 16.21
N GLY A 492 8.03 -18.01 17.46
CA GLY A 492 7.20 -18.96 18.21
C GLY A 492 5.77 -18.47 18.35
N TYR A 493 5.61 -17.23 18.80
CA TYR A 493 4.29 -16.62 19.00
C TYR A 493 3.53 -16.42 17.67
N TYR A 494 4.20 -15.97 16.59
CA TYR A 494 3.57 -15.83 15.28
C TYR A 494 3.07 -17.15 14.72
N THR A 495 3.88 -18.21 14.78
CA THR A 495 3.48 -19.51 14.24
C THR A 495 2.38 -20.18 15.07
N ASP A 496 2.35 -19.95 16.38
CA ASP A 496 1.26 -20.47 17.23
C ASP A 496 -0.05 -19.69 16.98
N ALA A 497 0.02 -18.36 16.83
CA ALA A 497 -1.14 -17.55 16.44
C ALA A 497 -1.64 -17.94 15.03
N TYR A 498 -0.73 -18.14 14.08
CA TYR A 498 -1.05 -18.57 12.72
C TYR A 498 -1.89 -19.85 12.67
N LYS A 499 -1.55 -20.86 13.52
CA LYS A 499 -2.31 -22.13 13.61
C LYS A 499 -3.75 -21.89 14.04
N ILE A 500 -3.96 -20.96 15.00
CA ILE A 500 -5.31 -20.58 15.44
C ILE A 500 -6.07 -19.91 14.30
N PHE A 501 -5.43 -18.97 13.58
CA PHE A 501 -6.04 -18.27 12.45
C PHE A 501 -6.42 -19.22 11.32
N ALA A 502 -5.55 -20.17 10.98
CA ALA A 502 -5.80 -21.17 9.96
C ALA A 502 -6.93 -22.12 10.36
N ASP A 503 -6.98 -22.57 11.64
CA ASP A 503 -8.05 -23.47 12.10
C ASP A 503 -9.39 -22.75 12.18
N GLU A 504 -9.47 -21.55 12.75
CA GLU A 504 -10.72 -20.78 12.88
C GLU A 504 -11.24 -20.22 11.56
N CYS A 505 -10.35 -20.04 10.57
CA CYS A 505 -10.63 -19.65 9.19
C CYS A 505 -11.56 -18.41 9.04
N PRO A 506 -11.30 -17.28 9.73
CA PRO A 506 -12.08 -16.06 9.52
C PRO A 506 -11.76 -15.39 8.18
N TYR A 507 -10.56 -15.66 7.63
CA TYR A 507 -10.11 -15.24 6.31
C TYR A 507 -9.75 -16.45 5.45
N ILE A 508 -9.76 -16.27 4.13
CA ILE A 508 -9.17 -17.19 3.16
C ILE A 508 -8.24 -16.40 2.26
N GLY A 509 -6.92 -16.55 2.47
CA GLY A 509 -5.92 -16.04 1.55
C GLY A 509 -6.05 -16.70 0.19
N LEU A 510 -6.02 -15.91 -0.88
CA LEU A 510 -6.17 -16.37 -2.25
C LEU A 510 -4.80 -16.37 -2.97
N TYR A 511 -4.23 -15.19 -3.12
CA TYR A 511 -2.91 -15.01 -3.74
C TYR A 511 -2.26 -13.71 -3.25
N THR A 512 -0.95 -13.65 -3.38
CA THR A 512 -0.15 -12.43 -3.21
C THR A 512 0.23 -11.90 -4.58
N SER A 513 0.22 -10.59 -4.75
CA SER A 513 0.60 -9.93 -5.99
C SER A 513 2.03 -9.43 -5.91
N SER A 514 2.79 -9.57 -7.01
CA SER A 514 4.05 -8.84 -7.19
C SER A 514 3.78 -7.44 -7.71
N ASP A 515 4.62 -6.51 -7.31
CA ASP A 515 4.70 -5.19 -7.94
C ASP A 515 5.41 -5.34 -9.28
N VAL A 516 4.85 -4.77 -10.33
CA VAL A 516 5.33 -4.96 -11.70
C VAL A 516 5.56 -3.61 -12.35
N TYR A 517 6.71 -3.48 -13.00
CA TYR A 517 7.17 -2.27 -13.66
C TYR A 517 7.49 -2.55 -15.12
N ALA A 518 7.09 -1.65 -16.01
CA ALA A 518 7.60 -1.59 -17.37
C ALA A 518 8.55 -0.40 -17.47
N VAL A 519 9.82 -0.68 -17.72
CA VAL A 519 10.90 0.31 -17.75
C VAL A 519 11.55 0.31 -19.13
N SER A 520 11.61 1.48 -19.78
CA SER A 520 12.27 1.65 -21.07
C SER A 520 13.74 1.24 -21.00
N ASP A 521 14.28 0.66 -22.05
CA ASP A 521 15.69 0.25 -22.18
C ASP A 521 16.70 1.40 -22.04
N LYS A 522 16.21 2.66 -22.01
CA LYS A 522 17.03 3.84 -21.70
C LYS A 522 17.37 3.94 -20.22
N PHE A 523 16.64 3.25 -19.35
CA PHE A 523 16.73 3.36 -17.91
C PHE A 523 16.87 1.98 -17.26
N THR A 524 17.40 1.97 -16.05
CA THR A 524 17.46 0.81 -15.17
C THR A 524 16.82 1.15 -13.83
N TYR A 525 16.15 0.18 -13.23
CA TYR A 525 15.54 0.25 -11.91
C TYR A 525 15.63 -1.11 -11.25
N ASP A 526 15.87 -1.14 -9.94
CA ASP A 526 15.89 -2.38 -9.13
C ASP A 526 14.75 -2.29 -8.10
N PRO A 527 13.62 -3.00 -8.31
CA PRO A 527 12.45 -2.85 -7.46
C PRO A 527 12.65 -3.46 -6.07
N SER A 528 12.18 -2.76 -5.03
CA SER A 528 12.15 -3.20 -3.64
C SER A 528 10.81 -3.87 -3.28
N PRO A 529 10.77 -4.89 -2.39
CA PRO A 529 9.53 -5.45 -1.86
C PRO A 529 8.72 -4.44 -1.01
N MET A 530 9.34 -3.36 -0.61
CA MET A 530 8.71 -2.25 0.12
C MET A 530 8.40 -1.06 -0.79
N PHE A 531 7.86 -1.31 -1.99
CA PHE A 531 7.62 -0.25 -2.97
C PHE A 531 6.80 0.92 -2.40
N TRP A 532 5.85 0.65 -1.51
CA TRP A 532 5.02 1.65 -0.86
C TRP A 532 5.82 2.75 -0.15
N TYR A 533 7.02 2.41 0.36
CA TYR A 533 7.87 3.32 1.13
C TYR A 533 9.29 3.47 0.58
N ASN A 534 9.73 2.59 -0.32
CA ASN A 534 11.08 2.60 -0.90
C ASN A 534 11.10 2.99 -2.37
N PHE A 535 9.96 3.30 -2.98
CA PHE A 535 9.96 3.76 -4.35
C PHE A 535 10.51 5.19 -4.43
N SER A 536 11.53 5.40 -5.25
CA SER A 536 12.05 6.73 -5.56
C SER A 536 12.57 6.79 -7.00
N TYR A 537 12.31 7.89 -7.69
CA TYR A 537 12.95 8.17 -8.98
C TYR A 537 14.45 8.44 -8.85
N ALA A 538 14.95 8.68 -7.63
CA ALA A 538 16.38 8.76 -7.36
C ALA A 538 17.09 7.42 -7.61
N ASP A 539 16.38 6.29 -7.56
CA ASP A 539 16.88 4.94 -7.83
C ASP A 539 16.72 4.52 -9.31
N VAL A 540 16.17 5.40 -10.14
CA VAL A 540 16.10 5.19 -11.58
C VAL A 540 17.34 5.77 -12.24
N HIS A 541 18.11 4.93 -12.93
CA HIS A 541 19.38 5.32 -13.53
C HIS A 541 19.37 5.24 -15.05
N VAL A 542 20.17 6.07 -15.71
CA VAL A 542 20.36 5.98 -17.17
C VAL A 542 21.11 4.68 -17.51
N ALA A 543 20.55 3.89 -18.43
CA ALA A 543 21.20 2.69 -18.91
C ALA A 543 22.54 3.01 -19.61
N LYS A 544 23.59 2.24 -19.32
CA LYS A 544 24.97 2.47 -19.83
C LYS A 544 25.19 1.77 -21.16
#